data_8eda9f2b005541ba054ef2180c2b731a
#
_entry.id   8eda9f2b005541ba054ef2180c2b731a
#
_cell.length_a   1.000
_cell.length_b   1.000
_cell.length_c   1.000
_cell.angle_alpha   90.00
_cell.angle_beta   90.00
_cell.angle_gamma   90.00
#
_symmetry.space_group_name_H-M   'P 1'
#
loop_
_entity.id
_entity.type
_entity.pdbx_description
1 polymer ?
#
loop_
_entity_poly.entity_id
_entity_poly.type
_entity_poly.pdbx_seq_one_letter_code
_entity_poly.pdbx_strand_id
1 'polypeptide(L)'
;STTETMGVLISYHQTFINAVRATGGRNTYRTLVLQGNEKYLKPSNFPTDPTPNRLAYEWHSYSPISFTILKNDPPVEWDYVRFYWGAGNHSSIEPGRNCTYGEEDELMAGFQTVKKEFIDKGIPVLLGEYSAQRFNSSSKFVPKEMDKHNKSVDDWITFMTKQSMAVGIKPFYWETGGVFDRVNNTVLDQRSFDAIVAGTK
;
A
#
# COMPACT_ATOMS: atom_id res chain seq x y z
N SER A 1 0.50 -17.03 4.42
CA SER A 1 -0.66 -17.34 5.27
C SER A 1 -1.42 -18.54 4.72
N THR A 2 -1.90 -19.36 5.61
CA THR A 2 -2.66 -20.58 5.33
C THR A 2 -4.15 -20.34 5.54
N THR A 3 -5.00 -21.27 5.11
CA THR A 3 -6.44 -21.24 5.39
C THR A 3 -6.72 -21.20 6.90
N GLU A 4 -5.93 -21.93 7.69
CA GLU A 4 -6.02 -21.92 9.17
C GLU A 4 -5.71 -20.54 9.74
N THR A 5 -4.59 -19.91 9.34
CA THR A 5 -4.22 -18.56 9.77
C THR A 5 -5.31 -17.54 9.47
N MET A 6 -5.97 -17.67 8.31
CA MET A 6 -7.08 -16.79 7.94
C MET A 6 -8.32 -17.03 8.77
N GLY A 7 -8.63 -18.28 9.11
CA GLY A 7 -9.70 -18.61 10.03
C GLY A 7 -9.50 -17.96 11.40
N VAL A 8 -8.27 -17.99 11.92
CA VAL A 8 -7.91 -17.33 13.18
C VAL A 8 -8.07 -15.81 13.07
N LEU A 9 -7.58 -15.17 12.00
CA LEU A 9 -7.72 -13.72 11.81
C LEU A 9 -9.20 -13.31 11.75
N ILE A 10 -10.03 -14.04 11.01
CA ILE A 10 -11.46 -13.78 10.92
C ILE A 10 -12.13 -13.91 12.29
N SER A 11 -11.74 -14.90 13.11
CA SER A 11 -12.26 -15.06 14.48
C SER A 11 -11.90 -13.88 15.39
N TYR A 12 -10.69 -13.31 15.24
CA TYR A 12 -10.29 -12.10 15.95
C TYR A 12 -11.11 -10.88 15.52
N HIS A 13 -11.32 -10.71 14.21
CA HIS A 13 -12.20 -9.66 13.71
C HIS A 13 -13.62 -9.79 14.23
N GLN A 14 -14.18 -11.00 14.27
CA GLN A 14 -15.52 -11.23 14.82
C GLN A 14 -15.58 -10.86 16.31
N THR A 15 -14.56 -11.25 17.08
CA THR A 15 -14.46 -10.90 18.50
C THR A 15 -14.38 -9.39 18.70
N PHE A 16 -13.58 -8.70 17.88
CA PHE A 16 -13.47 -7.24 17.88
C PHE A 16 -14.82 -6.57 17.60
N ILE A 17 -15.52 -7.00 16.54
CA ILE A 17 -16.84 -6.46 16.20
C ILE A 17 -17.82 -6.66 17.37
N ASN A 18 -17.91 -7.86 17.90
CA ASN A 18 -18.80 -8.18 19.01
C ASN A 18 -18.52 -7.32 20.24
N ALA A 19 -17.24 -7.16 20.60
CA ALA A 19 -16.82 -6.36 21.73
C ALA A 19 -17.19 -4.87 21.54
N VAL A 20 -16.91 -4.29 20.37
CA VAL A 20 -17.26 -2.90 20.08
C VAL A 20 -18.79 -2.69 20.12
N ARG A 21 -19.55 -3.56 19.48
CA ARG A 21 -21.02 -3.45 19.43
C ARG A 21 -21.64 -3.60 20.81
N ALA A 22 -21.11 -4.47 21.65
CA ALA A 22 -21.58 -4.66 23.04
C ALA A 22 -21.44 -3.43 23.94
N THR A 23 -20.54 -2.50 23.61
CA THR A 23 -20.41 -1.24 24.39
C THR A 23 -21.58 -0.28 24.18
N GLY A 24 -22.39 -0.46 23.14
CA GLY A 24 -23.56 0.37 22.87
C GLY A 24 -23.24 1.83 22.49
N GLY A 25 -24.19 2.72 22.68
CA GLY A 25 -24.05 4.14 22.38
C GLY A 25 -23.66 4.38 20.91
N ARG A 26 -22.70 5.27 20.67
CA ARG A 26 -22.21 5.56 19.32
C ARG A 26 -21.49 4.39 18.66
N ASN A 27 -21.03 3.41 19.43
CA ASN A 27 -20.37 2.24 18.88
C ASN A 27 -21.33 1.27 18.19
N THR A 28 -22.63 1.39 18.45
CA THR A 28 -23.65 0.63 17.74
C THR A 28 -23.59 0.84 16.20
N TYR A 29 -23.25 2.04 15.74
CA TYR A 29 -23.20 2.38 14.30
C TYR A 29 -21.83 2.94 13.83
N ARG A 30 -20.79 2.81 14.66
CA ARG A 30 -19.41 3.16 14.26
C ARG A 30 -18.97 2.28 13.10
N THR A 31 -18.38 2.86 12.06
CA THR A 31 -17.72 2.08 11.01
C THR A 31 -16.46 1.43 11.61
N LEU A 32 -16.32 0.13 11.39
CA LEU A 32 -15.17 -0.66 11.81
C LEU A 32 -14.35 -1.02 10.58
N VAL A 33 -13.05 -0.83 10.67
CA VAL A 33 -12.10 -1.12 9.60
C VAL A 33 -11.41 -2.44 9.92
N LEU A 34 -11.45 -3.37 8.98
CA LEU A 34 -10.86 -4.70 9.11
C LEU A 34 -9.65 -4.79 8.19
N GLN A 35 -8.47 -4.88 8.77
CA GLN A 35 -7.25 -5.07 8.02
C GLN A 35 -7.10 -6.53 7.60
N GLY A 36 -6.74 -6.76 6.35
CA GLY A 36 -6.50 -8.10 5.84
C GLY A 36 -5.66 -8.09 4.58
N ASN A 37 -5.33 -9.28 4.15
CA ASN A 37 -4.64 -9.49 2.88
C ASN A 37 -5.70 -9.78 1.81
N GLU A 38 -5.67 -9.02 0.69
CA GLU A 38 -6.63 -9.12 -0.41
C GLU A 38 -6.77 -10.53 -1.00
N LYS A 39 -5.74 -11.36 -0.83
CA LYS A 39 -5.76 -12.74 -1.27
C LYS A 39 -6.67 -13.62 -0.42
N TYR A 40 -6.83 -13.30 0.86
CA TYR A 40 -7.47 -14.18 1.83
C TYR A 40 -8.72 -13.60 2.47
N LEU A 41 -8.74 -12.34 2.84
CA LEU A 41 -9.93 -11.68 3.38
C LEU A 41 -10.76 -11.13 2.21
N LYS A 42 -11.85 -11.81 1.90
CA LYS A 42 -12.79 -11.44 0.84
C LYS A 42 -14.18 -11.21 1.43
N PRO A 43 -15.07 -10.48 0.75
CA PRO A 43 -16.43 -10.27 1.26
C PRO A 43 -17.19 -11.55 1.60
N SER A 44 -16.88 -12.64 0.89
CA SER A 44 -17.49 -13.96 1.15
C SER A 44 -17.11 -14.59 2.50
N ASN A 45 -16.04 -14.12 3.13
CA ASN A 45 -15.57 -14.59 4.44
C ASN A 45 -15.41 -13.45 5.45
N PHE A 46 -16.04 -12.30 5.21
CA PHE A 46 -16.11 -11.22 6.19
C PHE A 46 -16.85 -11.71 7.44
N PRO A 47 -16.43 -11.25 8.62
CA PRO A 47 -17.18 -11.42 9.84
C PRO A 47 -18.57 -10.80 9.72
N THR A 48 -19.51 -11.27 10.54
CA THR A 48 -20.85 -10.70 10.60
C THR A 48 -20.89 -9.46 11.51
N ASP A 49 -21.65 -8.44 11.09
CA ASP A 49 -21.91 -7.26 11.90
C ASP A 49 -23.43 -7.08 12.04
N PRO A 50 -23.99 -7.00 13.27
CA PRO A 50 -25.41 -6.73 13.46
C PRO A 50 -25.84 -5.37 12.90
N THR A 51 -24.89 -4.43 12.71
CA THR A 51 -25.15 -3.12 12.09
C THR A 51 -24.76 -3.16 10.62
N PRO A 52 -25.72 -3.15 9.69
CA PRO A 52 -25.45 -3.29 8.26
C PRO A 52 -24.63 -2.12 7.72
N ASN A 53 -23.79 -2.38 6.72
CA ASN A 53 -22.99 -1.37 6.01
C ASN A 53 -22.06 -0.55 6.92
N ARG A 54 -21.51 -1.17 7.96
CA ARG A 54 -20.58 -0.54 8.91
C ARG A 54 -19.21 -1.22 8.99
N LEU A 55 -18.89 -2.07 8.04
CA LEU A 55 -17.54 -2.62 7.87
C LEU A 55 -16.87 -1.98 6.66
N ALA A 56 -15.59 -1.67 6.80
CA ALA A 56 -14.69 -1.26 5.73
C ALA A 56 -13.48 -2.20 5.72
N TYR A 57 -12.85 -2.31 4.57
CA TYR A 57 -11.65 -3.13 4.38
C TYR A 57 -10.41 -2.24 4.32
N GLU A 58 -9.33 -2.66 4.97
CA GLU A 58 -8.02 -2.02 4.88
C GLU A 58 -7.03 -2.96 4.21
N TRP A 59 -6.39 -2.44 3.17
CA TRP A 59 -5.38 -3.11 2.36
C TRP A 59 -4.06 -2.34 2.46
N HIS A 60 -2.94 -3.05 2.53
CA HIS A 60 -1.60 -2.47 2.47
C HIS A 60 -0.92 -2.95 1.19
N SER A 61 -0.27 -2.07 0.45
CA SER A 61 0.40 -2.42 -0.79
C SER A 61 1.81 -1.84 -0.87
N TYR A 62 2.78 -2.74 -0.91
CA TYR A 62 4.20 -2.45 -1.08
C TYR A 62 4.78 -3.21 -2.28
N SER A 63 3.97 -3.52 -3.29
CA SER A 63 4.46 -4.20 -4.48
C SER A 63 5.12 -3.20 -5.44
N PRO A 64 6.32 -3.53 -5.97
CA PRO A 64 7.17 -4.68 -5.65
C PRO A 64 8.03 -4.41 -4.40
N ILE A 65 8.07 -5.37 -3.48
CA ILE A 65 8.80 -5.25 -2.20
C ILE A 65 10.28 -4.95 -2.39
N SER A 66 10.88 -5.49 -3.45
CA SER A 66 12.29 -5.25 -3.81
C SER A 66 12.61 -3.78 -4.12
N PHE A 67 11.62 -2.99 -4.52
CA PHE A 67 11.75 -1.55 -4.78
C PHE A 67 11.31 -0.70 -3.58
N THR A 68 10.25 -1.12 -2.89
CA THR A 68 9.58 -0.27 -1.90
C THR A 68 10.13 -0.43 -0.48
N ILE A 69 10.52 -1.65 -0.08
CA ILE A 69 10.88 -1.96 1.32
C ILE A 69 12.33 -2.39 1.48
N LEU A 70 12.87 -3.18 0.55
CA LEU A 70 14.20 -3.77 0.73
C LEU A 70 15.28 -2.71 0.72
N LYS A 71 16.17 -2.77 1.73
CA LYS A 71 17.34 -1.89 1.88
C LYS A 71 18.66 -2.62 1.59
N ASN A 72 18.63 -3.94 1.55
CA ASN A 72 19.79 -4.80 1.35
C ASN A 72 19.42 -5.96 0.44
N ASP A 73 20.37 -6.41 -0.37
CA ASP A 73 20.20 -7.62 -1.17
C ASP A 73 20.12 -8.85 -0.23
N PRO A 74 19.08 -9.67 -0.39
CA PRO A 74 19.01 -10.97 0.27
C PRO A 74 20.03 -11.95 -0.35
N PRO A 75 20.21 -13.14 0.24
CA PRO A 75 21.12 -14.15 -0.32
C PRO A 75 20.73 -14.67 -1.72
N VAL A 76 19.49 -14.44 -2.15
CA VAL A 76 18.96 -14.92 -3.44
C VAL A 76 18.81 -13.80 -4.44
N GLU A 77 19.45 -13.92 -5.59
CA GLU A 77 19.59 -12.84 -6.57
C GLU A 77 18.27 -12.37 -7.19
N TRP A 78 17.30 -13.24 -7.35
CA TRP A 78 16.01 -12.91 -7.96
C TRP A 78 15.21 -11.86 -7.17
N ASP A 79 15.53 -11.65 -5.91
CA ASP A 79 14.86 -10.67 -5.03
C ASP A 79 15.83 -9.56 -4.56
N TYR A 80 16.82 -9.21 -5.36
CA TYR A 80 17.71 -8.09 -5.06
C TYR A 80 16.96 -6.76 -5.03
N VAL A 81 17.47 -5.82 -4.24
CA VAL A 81 17.00 -4.44 -4.21
C VAL A 81 16.90 -3.87 -5.61
N ARG A 82 15.76 -3.29 -5.96
CA ARG A 82 15.52 -2.64 -7.25
C ARG A 82 15.50 -1.13 -7.07
N PHE A 83 16.00 -0.42 -8.06
CA PHE A 83 16.10 1.04 -8.03
C PHE A 83 15.17 1.70 -9.04
N TYR A 84 14.78 0.97 -10.08
CA TYR A 84 14.09 1.55 -11.22
C TYR A 84 12.77 0.82 -11.45
N TRP A 85 11.70 1.52 -11.11
CA TRP A 85 10.32 1.11 -11.31
C TRP A 85 9.69 1.94 -12.42
N GLY A 86 8.75 1.32 -13.16
CA GLY A 86 8.07 1.89 -14.31
C GLY A 86 8.85 1.64 -15.60
N ALA A 87 8.19 1.08 -16.61
CA ALA A 87 8.83 0.68 -17.86
C ALA A 87 9.62 1.82 -18.51
N GLY A 88 9.19 3.08 -18.36
CA GLY A 88 9.88 4.26 -18.86
C GLY A 88 11.12 4.68 -18.07
N ASN A 89 11.34 4.10 -16.89
CA ASN A 89 12.46 4.44 -15.99
C ASN A 89 13.53 3.34 -15.91
N HIS A 90 13.41 2.26 -16.66
CA HIS A 90 14.41 1.19 -16.62
C HIS A 90 15.80 1.69 -17.02
N SER A 91 16.81 1.22 -16.28
CA SER A 91 18.21 1.54 -16.53
C SER A 91 18.84 0.57 -17.51
N SER A 92 19.55 1.11 -18.51
CA SER A 92 20.43 0.32 -19.36
C SER A 92 21.84 0.16 -18.77
N ILE A 93 22.19 0.99 -17.77
CA ILE A 93 23.49 0.97 -17.07
C ILE A 93 23.47 -0.06 -15.95
N GLU A 94 22.34 -0.21 -15.27
CA GLU A 94 22.13 -1.19 -14.19
C GLU A 94 20.90 -2.06 -14.44
N PRO A 95 20.83 -2.83 -15.54
CA PRO A 95 19.62 -3.59 -15.88
C PRO A 95 19.20 -4.58 -14.79
N GLY A 96 20.14 -5.11 -14.01
CA GLY A 96 19.87 -5.96 -12.85
C GLY A 96 19.19 -5.25 -11.67
N ARG A 97 19.01 -3.93 -11.73
CA ARG A 97 18.32 -3.12 -10.71
C ARG A 97 16.96 -2.60 -11.18
N ASN A 98 16.52 -2.96 -12.39
CA ASN A 98 15.16 -2.71 -12.85
C ASN A 98 14.18 -3.64 -12.12
N CYS A 99 12.97 -3.18 -11.86
CA CYS A 99 11.89 -4.03 -11.38
C CYS A 99 11.59 -5.12 -12.43
N THR A 100 11.22 -6.29 -11.96
CA THR A 100 10.90 -7.46 -12.79
C THR A 100 9.49 -7.99 -12.52
N TYR A 101 8.80 -7.38 -11.57
CA TYR A 101 7.39 -7.61 -11.20
C TYR A 101 6.85 -6.36 -10.50
N GLY A 102 5.55 -6.28 -10.32
CA GLY A 102 4.89 -5.15 -9.66
C GLY A 102 5.00 -3.85 -10.46
N GLU A 103 5.13 -3.96 -11.79
CA GLU A 103 5.09 -2.84 -12.71
C GLU A 103 3.64 -2.35 -12.90
N GLU A 104 3.44 -1.31 -13.71
CA GLU A 104 2.17 -0.59 -13.83
C GLU A 104 0.97 -1.52 -14.08
N ASP A 105 1.11 -2.47 -15.00
CA ASP A 105 0.02 -3.37 -15.39
C ASP A 105 -0.38 -4.33 -14.25
N GLU A 106 0.61 -4.87 -13.54
CA GLU A 106 0.35 -5.77 -12.40
C GLU A 106 -0.30 -5.02 -11.23
N LEU A 107 0.18 -3.81 -10.92
CA LEU A 107 -0.43 -2.96 -9.90
C LEU A 107 -1.85 -2.57 -10.28
N MET A 108 -2.09 -2.22 -11.55
CA MET A 108 -3.43 -1.94 -12.05
C MET A 108 -4.37 -3.14 -11.90
N ALA A 109 -3.91 -4.35 -12.24
CA ALA A 109 -4.68 -5.57 -12.06
C ALA A 109 -5.03 -5.80 -10.58
N GLY A 110 -4.12 -5.49 -9.66
CA GLY A 110 -4.36 -5.51 -8.22
C GLY A 110 -5.50 -4.55 -7.81
N PHE A 111 -5.43 -3.29 -8.24
CA PHE A 111 -6.48 -2.29 -7.97
C PHE A 111 -7.84 -2.73 -8.52
N GLN A 112 -7.90 -3.26 -9.75
CA GLN A 112 -9.14 -3.75 -10.34
C GLN A 112 -9.70 -4.96 -9.58
N THR A 113 -8.83 -5.83 -9.07
CA THR A 113 -9.25 -6.96 -8.23
C THR A 113 -9.88 -6.48 -6.94
N VAL A 114 -9.24 -5.55 -6.23
CA VAL A 114 -9.79 -4.98 -5.00
C VAL A 114 -11.09 -4.22 -5.26
N LYS A 115 -11.16 -3.44 -6.37
CA LYS A 115 -12.40 -2.79 -6.78
C LYS A 115 -13.54 -3.79 -6.94
N LYS A 116 -13.35 -4.82 -7.75
CA LYS A 116 -14.34 -5.86 -8.04
C LYS A 116 -14.78 -6.62 -6.79
N GLU A 117 -13.82 -6.97 -5.93
CA GLU A 117 -14.09 -7.80 -4.76
C GLU A 117 -14.73 -7.03 -3.60
N PHE A 118 -14.51 -5.72 -3.48
CA PHE A 118 -14.97 -4.93 -2.35
C PHE A 118 -15.82 -3.73 -2.77
N ILE A 119 -15.26 -2.79 -3.53
CA ILE A 119 -15.94 -1.52 -3.86
C ILE A 119 -17.25 -1.77 -4.61
N ASP A 120 -17.23 -2.61 -5.63
CA ASP A 120 -18.43 -2.93 -6.45
C ASP A 120 -19.49 -3.70 -5.66
N LYS A 121 -19.13 -4.22 -4.49
CA LYS A 121 -20.05 -4.88 -3.53
C LYS A 121 -20.46 -3.95 -2.39
N GLY A 122 -20.13 -2.67 -2.47
CA GLY A 122 -20.52 -1.65 -1.48
C GLY A 122 -19.68 -1.62 -0.21
N ILE A 123 -18.51 -2.28 -0.19
CA ILE A 123 -17.59 -2.29 0.93
C ILE A 123 -16.52 -1.21 0.68
N PRO A 124 -16.46 -0.13 1.51
CA PRO A 124 -15.41 0.87 1.40
C PRO A 124 -14.03 0.27 1.63
N VAL A 125 -13.03 0.75 0.88
CA VAL A 125 -11.65 0.29 1.01
C VAL A 125 -10.71 1.46 1.30
N LEU A 126 -9.79 1.22 2.24
CA LEU A 126 -8.66 2.07 2.53
C LEU A 126 -7.39 1.37 2.03
N LEU A 127 -6.54 2.08 1.26
CA LEU A 127 -5.14 1.71 1.09
C LEU A 127 -4.40 2.32 2.29
N GLY A 128 -4.37 1.58 3.40
CA GLY A 128 -3.93 2.09 4.71
C GLY A 128 -2.43 2.33 4.79
N GLU A 129 -1.67 1.62 3.95
CA GLU A 129 -0.22 1.82 3.84
C GLU A 129 0.26 1.65 2.41
N TYR A 130 1.07 2.60 1.95
CA TYR A 130 1.92 2.50 0.77
C TYR A 130 3.05 3.52 0.89
N SER A 131 4.27 3.15 0.57
CA SER A 131 5.42 4.03 0.44
C SER A 131 6.52 3.34 -0.35
N ALA A 132 7.51 4.09 -0.82
CA ALA A 132 8.67 3.54 -1.51
C ALA A 132 9.97 4.05 -0.90
N GLN A 133 10.97 3.17 -0.85
CA GLN A 133 12.30 3.50 -0.34
C GLN A 133 13.01 4.44 -1.31
N ARG A 134 13.47 5.60 -0.82
CA ARG A 134 14.34 6.50 -1.57
C ARG A 134 15.78 6.32 -1.12
N PHE A 135 16.63 5.85 -2.03
CA PHE A 135 18.06 5.73 -1.82
C PHE A 135 18.76 7.08 -2.07
N ASN A 136 19.90 7.29 -1.43
CA ASN A 136 20.71 8.47 -1.56
C ASN A 136 22.21 8.11 -1.47
N SER A 137 23.09 9.09 -1.54
CA SER A 137 24.54 8.90 -1.50
C SER A 137 25.08 8.27 -0.19
N SER A 138 24.29 8.29 0.88
CA SER A 138 24.64 7.67 2.17
C SER A 138 24.06 6.26 2.33
N SER A 139 23.31 5.78 1.37
CA SER A 139 22.73 4.43 1.39
C SER A 139 23.82 3.38 1.17
N LYS A 140 23.64 2.17 1.73
CA LYS A 140 24.54 1.04 1.49
C LYS A 140 24.66 0.69 0.01
N PHE A 141 23.55 0.77 -0.72
CA PHE A 141 23.49 0.63 -2.16
C PHE A 141 23.11 1.98 -2.76
N VAL A 142 23.91 2.47 -3.69
CA VAL A 142 23.69 3.77 -4.34
C VAL A 142 23.35 3.55 -5.80
N PRO A 143 22.17 4.00 -6.28
CA PRO A 143 21.82 3.93 -7.70
C PRO A 143 22.85 4.69 -8.56
N LYS A 144 23.32 4.10 -9.66
CA LYS A 144 24.22 4.79 -10.60
C LYS A 144 23.51 5.92 -11.35
N GLU A 145 22.21 5.78 -11.59
CA GLU A 145 21.37 6.82 -12.20
C GLU A 145 20.41 7.40 -11.16
N MET A 146 20.93 8.22 -10.24
CA MET A 146 20.18 8.75 -9.10
C MET A 146 18.93 9.53 -9.52
N ASP A 147 19.00 10.32 -10.59
CA ASP A 147 17.83 11.08 -11.08
C ASP A 147 16.73 10.15 -11.58
N LYS A 148 17.10 9.07 -12.24
CA LYS A 148 16.15 8.05 -12.72
C LYS A 148 15.54 7.27 -11.56
N HIS A 149 16.35 6.93 -10.54
CA HIS A 149 15.83 6.34 -9.30
C HIS A 149 14.83 7.26 -8.61
N ASN A 150 15.20 8.52 -8.43
CA ASN A 150 14.30 9.50 -7.82
C ASN A 150 13.00 9.65 -8.60
N LYS A 151 13.09 9.68 -9.93
CA LYS A 151 11.90 9.72 -10.79
C LYS A 151 11.05 8.45 -10.64
N SER A 152 11.68 7.26 -10.57
CA SER A 152 10.97 6.00 -10.34
C SER A 152 10.15 6.03 -9.04
N VAL A 153 10.73 6.59 -7.96
CA VAL A 153 10.02 6.72 -6.67
C VAL A 153 8.84 7.70 -6.79
N ASP A 154 9.06 8.86 -7.42
CA ASP A 154 8.01 9.86 -7.61
C ASP A 154 6.86 9.30 -8.47
N ASP A 155 7.19 8.61 -9.57
CA ASP A 155 6.20 7.99 -10.47
C ASP A 155 5.40 6.89 -9.75
N TRP A 156 6.06 6.04 -8.95
CA TRP A 156 5.39 4.99 -8.19
C TRP A 156 4.41 5.58 -7.17
N ILE A 157 4.82 6.58 -6.39
CA ILE A 157 3.95 7.25 -5.41
C ILE A 157 2.75 7.88 -6.11
N THR A 158 3.00 8.62 -7.21
CA THR A 158 1.96 9.25 -8.02
C THR A 158 0.98 8.21 -8.56
N PHE A 159 1.50 7.11 -9.12
CA PHE A 159 0.70 6.02 -9.67
C PHE A 159 -0.19 5.38 -8.61
N MET A 160 0.39 4.99 -7.46
CA MET A 160 -0.36 4.37 -6.36
C MET A 160 -1.48 5.27 -5.84
N THR A 161 -1.20 6.56 -5.65
CA THR A 161 -2.20 7.54 -5.21
C THR A 161 -3.31 7.69 -6.25
N LYS A 162 -2.94 7.90 -7.52
CA LYS A 162 -3.89 8.15 -8.61
C LYS A 162 -4.79 6.94 -8.86
N GLN A 163 -4.21 5.77 -8.97
CA GLN A 163 -4.97 4.57 -9.33
C GLN A 163 -5.89 4.11 -8.19
N SER A 164 -5.45 4.23 -6.93
CA SER A 164 -6.33 3.94 -5.80
C SER A 164 -7.56 4.86 -5.81
N MET A 165 -7.37 6.16 -5.99
CA MET A 165 -8.47 7.13 -6.04
C MET A 165 -9.39 6.90 -7.24
N ALA A 166 -8.84 6.58 -8.41
CA ALA A 166 -9.61 6.33 -9.62
C ALA A 166 -10.58 5.14 -9.48
N VAL A 167 -10.23 4.14 -8.67
CA VAL A 167 -11.11 2.98 -8.40
C VAL A 167 -11.95 3.12 -7.13
N GLY A 168 -11.90 4.27 -6.44
CA GLY A 168 -12.69 4.57 -5.24
C GLY A 168 -12.05 4.15 -3.91
N ILE A 169 -10.80 3.70 -3.92
CA ILE A 169 -10.01 3.39 -2.73
C ILE A 169 -9.45 4.69 -2.15
N LYS A 170 -9.40 4.82 -0.81
CA LYS A 170 -8.84 5.99 -0.13
C LYS A 170 -7.40 5.71 0.29
N PRO A 171 -6.38 6.38 -0.30
CA PRO A 171 -4.98 6.16 0.02
C PRO A 171 -4.53 6.92 1.26
N PHE A 172 -3.69 6.25 2.08
CA PHE A 172 -2.99 6.79 3.24
C PHE A 172 -1.50 6.49 3.08
N TYR A 173 -0.71 7.51 2.78
CA TYR A 173 0.73 7.34 2.63
C TYR A 173 1.38 6.98 3.97
N TRP A 174 2.18 5.90 3.98
CA TRP A 174 2.89 5.47 5.18
C TRP A 174 4.10 6.37 5.44
N GLU A 175 4.03 7.13 6.55
CA GLU A 175 4.99 8.16 6.90
C GLU A 175 5.32 8.07 8.40
N THR A 176 6.60 7.99 8.74
CA THR A 176 7.11 7.83 10.11
C THR A 176 8.05 8.96 10.53
N GLY A 177 7.83 10.17 10.04
CA GLY A 177 8.65 11.35 10.33
C GLY A 177 9.70 11.67 9.25
N GLY A 178 9.65 11.00 8.09
CA GLY A 178 10.56 11.25 6.96
C GLY A 178 10.02 12.26 5.94
N VAL A 179 8.71 12.46 5.89
CA VAL A 179 8.08 13.39 4.95
C VAL A 179 7.66 14.70 5.61
N PHE A 180 7.21 14.63 6.86
CA PHE A 180 6.70 15.80 7.59
C PHE A 180 7.41 15.97 8.93
N ASP A 181 7.86 17.20 9.20
CA ASP A 181 8.20 17.65 10.54
C ASP A 181 6.93 18.19 11.22
N ARG A 182 6.35 17.38 12.09
CA ARG A 182 5.12 17.74 12.82
C ARG A 182 5.34 18.72 13.96
N VAL A 183 6.59 18.97 14.36
CA VAL A 183 6.93 19.96 15.38
C VAL A 183 6.97 21.34 14.76
N ASN A 184 7.64 21.47 13.61
CA ASN A 184 7.82 22.75 12.92
C ASN A 184 6.79 23.00 11.80
N ASN A 185 5.88 22.03 11.54
CA ASN A 185 4.89 22.09 10.48
C ASN A 185 5.50 22.32 9.09
N THR A 186 6.58 21.62 8.77
CA THR A 186 7.28 21.73 7.49
C THR A 186 7.34 20.40 6.76
N VAL A 187 7.48 20.46 5.44
CA VAL A 187 7.72 19.29 4.59
C VAL A 187 9.23 19.03 4.57
N LEU A 188 9.66 17.81 4.89
CA LEU A 188 11.05 17.35 4.86
C LEU A 188 11.40 16.72 3.51
N ASP A 189 10.55 15.87 2.96
CA ASP A 189 10.68 15.29 1.62
C ASP A 189 9.66 15.89 0.67
N GLN A 190 10.05 17.00 0.03
CA GLN A 190 9.21 17.73 -0.90
C GLN A 190 8.85 16.88 -2.12
N ARG A 191 9.75 16.00 -2.59
CA ARG A 191 9.49 15.13 -3.76
C ARG A 191 8.36 14.14 -3.48
N SER A 192 8.39 13.46 -2.34
CA SER A 192 7.31 12.53 -1.97
C SER A 192 5.99 13.26 -1.77
N PHE A 193 6.01 14.44 -1.13
CA PHE A 193 4.83 15.28 -0.98
C PHE A 193 4.23 15.69 -2.35
N ASP A 194 5.07 16.20 -3.26
CA ASP A 194 4.65 16.61 -4.60
C ASP A 194 4.08 15.44 -5.41
N ALA A 195 4.69 14.25 -5.29
CA ALA A 195 4.21 13.04 -5.96
C ALA A 195 2.82 12.61 -5.45
N ILE A 196 2.59 12.67 -4.13
CA ILE A 196 1.26 12.41 -3.53
C ILE A 196 0.25 13.41 -4.09
N VAL A 197 0.57 14.72 -4.05
CA VAL A 197 -0.32 15.77 -4.56
C VAL A 197 -0.60 15.60 -6.06
N ALA A 198 0.41 15.23 -6.87
CA ALA A 198 0.23 14.94 -8.28
C ALA A 198 -0.76 13.79 -8.53
N GLY A 199 -0.71 12.76 -7.68
CA GLY A 199 -1.62 11.61 -7.76
C GLY A 199 -3.08 11.94 -7.38
N THR A 200 -3.35 13.06 -6.73
CA THR A 200 -4.72 13.49 -6.38
C THR A 200 -5.44 14.26 -7.49
N LYS A 201 -4.75 14.59 -8.56
CA LYS A 201 -5.26 15.33 -9.74
C LYS A 201 -5.67 14.36 -10.84
#